data_02bfcb40b4449d8cb421c953d59035c5
#
_entry.id   02bfcb40b4449d8cb421c953d59035c5
#
_cell.length_a   1.000
_cell.length_b   1.000
_cell.length_c   1.000
_cell.angle_alpha   90.00
_cell.angle_beta   90.00
_cell.angle_gamma   90.00
#
_symmetry.space_group_name_H-M   'P 1'
#
loop_
_entity.id
_entity.type
_entity.pdbx_description
1 polymer ?
#
loop_
_entity_poly.entity_id
_entity_poly.type
_entity_poly.pdbx_seq_one_letter_code
_entity_poly.pdbx_strand_id
1 'polypeptide(L)'
;GVLTVGEIKNVVSLDFDDKDIRSLDGIEYFTGLQSLYCNQSAGGNLVRLDVSRNAELRTLCCAGNKLEELVVDGLRNLSRVDCAANNLEKLDLQNLPVLTFLLCRNNRLCNLDFSETPGLKSIDCANNGISALDVRPCGDITMIWCEGNAGMRISLDWRQAPGIFGDDDVVLEVAGDENLVFADAAVEAALAARNFDKNGDGRISRHEAVYVRELFDTDCSGFESLSDFSYLINLYWCELVCADKGACKLRSLDSFARNGLLYNLDLRNLPVAAVDLSRYPALKYVRMSGCDVEELDVSGLQYLESLVCDNSPVLKTVFFRNSAQYDRMSWINLDKHILIRFKESD
;
A
#
# COMPACT_ATOMS: atom_id res chain seq x y z
N GLY A 1 -6.01 -20.44 45.11
CA GLY A 1 -4.62 -20.05 45.40
C GLY A 1 -4.51 -18.52 45.29
N VAL A 2 -3.62 -17.94 46.05
CA VAL A 2 -3.33 -16.49 45.93
C VAL A 2 -2.11 -16.39 45.03
N LEU A 3 -2.20 -15.62 43.95
CA LEU A 3 -1.09 -15.32 43.07
C LEU A 3 -0.16 -14.31 43.74
N THR A 4 1.16 -14.54 43.69
CA THR A 4 2.16 -13.60 44.18
C THR A 4 2.49 -12.56 43.11
N VAL A 5 2.96 -11.38 43.54
CA VAL A 5 3.41 -10.30 42.62
C VAL A 5 4.53 -10.80 41.68
N GLY A 6 5.39 -11.72 42.14
CA GLY A 6 6.42 -12.31 41.29
C GLY A 6 5.88 -13.21 40.15
N GLU A 7 4.81 -13.95 40.40
CA GLU A 7 4.19 -14.83 39.44
C GLU A 7 3.45 -14.01 38.34
N ILE A 8 2.70 -12.97 38.73
CA ILE A 8 1.92 -12.16 37.77
C ILE A 8 2.80 -11.26 36.90
N LYS A 9 3.96 -10.80 37.36
CA LYS A 9 4.87 -9.97 36.56
C LYS A 9 5.46 -10.68 35.34
N ASN A 10 5.54 -12.00 35.35
CA ASN A 10 6.08 -12.80 34.24
C ASN A 10 5.00 -13.27 33.25
N VAL A 11 3.74 -12.94 33.51
CA VAL A 11 2.66 -13.26 32.59
C VAL A 11 2.69 -12.28 31.43
N VAL A 12 2.94 -12.80 30.22
CA VAL A 12 3.05 -12.01 28.99
C VAL A 12 1.79 -12.07 28.11
N SER A 13 0.94 -13.07 28.34
CA SER A 13 -0.29 -13.26 27.59
C SER A 13 -1.42 -13.80 28.46
N LEU A 14 -2.59 -13.24 28.33
CA LEU A 14 -3.82 -13.74 28.93
C LEU A 14 -4.87 -13.93 27.84
N ASP A 15 -5.50 -15.11 27.86
CA ASP A 15 -6.54 -15.50 26.92
C ASP A 15 -7.82 -15.86 27.67
N PHE A 16 -8.81 -15.01 27.51
CA PHE A 16 -10.16 -15.11 28.07
C PHE A 16 -11.24 -15.13 26.97
N ASP A 17 -10.87 -15.42 25.75
CA ASP A 17 -11.84 -15.49 24.65
C ASP A 17 -12.93 -16.51 25.00
N ASP A 18 -14.19 -16.10 24.82
CA ASP A 18 -15.40 -16.88 25.10
C ASP A 18 -15.52 -17.43 26.56
N LYS A 19 -14.96 -16.70 27.54
CA LYS A 19 -15.00 -17.10 28.95
C LYS A 19 -16.08 -16.41 29.79
N ASP A 20 -16.97 -15.61 29.18
CA ASP A 20 -18.02 -14.84 29.88
C ASP A 20 -17.47 -13.99 31.05
N ILE A 21 -16.42 -13.26 30.80
CA ILE A 21 -15.81 -12.38 31.81
C ILE A 21 -16.66 -11.13 32.01
N ARG A 22 -16.90 -10.75 33.26
CA ARG A 22 -17.68 -9.58 33.67
C ARG A 22 -16.83 -8.42 34.17
N SER A 23 -15.63 -8.70 34.68
CA SER A 23 -14.64 -7.73 35.14
C SER A 23 -13.25 -8.26 34.91
N LEU A 24 -12.34 -7.34 34.60
CA LEU A 24 -10.88 -7.56 34.57
C LEU A 24 -10.19 -6.66 35.62
N ASP A 25 -10.89 -6.34 36.74
CA ASP A 25 -10.27 -5.66 37.86
C ASP A 25 -9.08 -6.47 38.38
N GLY A 26 -7.94 -5.79 38.56
CA GLY A 26 -6.68 -6.46 38.89
C GLY A 26 -5.76 -6.68 37.68
N ILE A 27 -6.23 -6.41 36.44
CA ILE A 27 -5.37 -6.53 35.24
C ILE A 27 -4.17 -5.59 35.31
N GLU A 28 -4.27 -4.48 35.99
CA GLU A 28 -3.22 -3.48 36.18
C GLU A 28 -1.97 -4.02 36.89
N TYR A 29 -2.09 -5.14 37.62
CA TYR A 29 -0.97 -5.78 38.26
C TYR A 29 -0.12 -6.64 37.33
N PHE A 30 -0.61 -6.97 36.14
CA PHE A 30 0.09 -7.74 35.13
C PHE A 30 0.99 -6.83 34.28
N THR A 31 1.99 -6.23 34.91
CA THR A 31 2.84 -5.19 34.28
C THR A 31 3.72 -5.69 33.13
N GLY A 32 3.93 -7.02 33.00
CA GLY A 32 4.63 -7.64 31.87
C GLY A 32 3.74 -8.07 30.72
N LEU A 33 2.41 -7.78 30.80
CA LEU A 33 1.44 -8.27 29.83
C LEU A 33 1.65 -7.61 28.45
N GLN A 34 1.82 -8.45 27.43
CA GLN A 34 2.00 -8.01 26.02
C GLN A 34 0.77 -8.30 25.15
N SER A 35 -0.02 -9.30 25.52
CA SER A 35 -1.22 -9.67 24.78
C SER A 35 -2.38 -9.99 25.73
N LEU A 36 -3.53 -9.36 25.46
CA LEU A 36 -4.79 -9.60 26.16
C LEU A 36 -5.87 -9.93 25.13
N TYR A 37 -6.45 -11.12 25.28
CA TYR A 37 -7.58 -11.59 24.48
C TYR A 37 -8.78 -11.81 25.43
N CYS A 38 -9.88 -11.11 25.16
CA CYS A 38 -11.14 -11.24 25.89
C CYS A 38 -12.34 -11.03 24.97
N ASN A 39 -12.22 -11.48 23.71
CA ASN A 39 -13.33 -11.45 22.75
C ASN A 39 -14.47 -12.38 23.20
N GLN A 40 -15.69 -12.03 22.81
CA GLN A 40 -16.88 -12.83 23.12
C GLN A 40 -17.74 -13.02 21.87
N SER A 41 -17.72 -14.20 21.29
CA SER A 41 -18.44 -14.48 20.03
C SER A 41 -19.96 -14.52 20.21
N ALA A 42 -20.47 -14.88 21.38
CA ALA A 42 -21.89 -14.96 21.72
C ALA A 42 -22.42 -13.69 22.43
N GLY A 43 -21.58 -12.64 22.54
CA GLY A 43 -21.87 -11.43 23.29
C GLY A 43 -21.50 -11.54 24.75
N GLY A 44 -20.51 -10.75 25.16
CA GLY A 44 -19.96 -10.73 26.51
C GLY A 44 -20.66 -9.78 27.45
N ASN A 45 -20.11 -9.71 28.67
CA ASN A 45 -20.66 -8.88 29.73
C ASN A 45 -19.69 -7.83 30.30
N LEU A 46 -18.52 -7.67 29.68
CA LEU A 46 -17.54 -6.68 30.08
C LEU A 46 -18.02 -5.28 29.68
N VAL A 47 -18.20 -4.38 30.65
CA VAL A 47 -18.73 -3.03 30.44
C VAL A 47 -17.63 -1.97 30.47
N ARG A 48 -16.55 -2.21 31.20
CA ARG A 48 -15.39 -1.33 31.31
C ARG A 48 -14.11 -2.12 31.22
N LEU A 49 -13.11 -1.54 30.54
CA LEU A 49 -11.75 -2.08 30.51
C LEU A 49 -10.74 -0.94 30.56
N ASP A 50 -9.90 -0.95 31.59
CA ASP A 50 -8.77 -0.02 31.73
C ASP A 50 -7.47 -0.81 31.74
N VAL A 51 -6.69 -0.65 30.66
CA VAL A 51 -5.37 -1.28 30.49
C VAL A 51 -4.23 -0.26 30.47
N SER A 52 -4.51 1.00 30.85
CA SER A 52 -3.52 2.10 30.82
C SER A 52 -2.24 1.82 31.62
N ARG A 53 -2.30 0.91 32.61
CA ARG A 53 -1.16 0.51 33.43
C ARG A 53 -0.36 -0.68 32.87
N ASN A 54 -0.83 -1.32 31.79
CA ASN A 54 -0.16 -2.45 31.17
C ASN A 54 0.78 -1.94 30.05
N ALA A 55 1.83 -1.20 30.40
CA ALA A 55 2.70 -0.45 29.52
C ALA A 55 3.40 -1.30 28.43
N GLU A 56 3.56 -2.62 28.67
CA GLU A 56 4.14 -3.56 27.71
C GLU A 56 3.14 -4.12 26.70
N LEU A 57 1.85 -3.71 26.80
CA LEU A 57 0.79 -4.26 25.95
C LEU A 57 1.01 -3.89 24.47
N ARG A 58 0.95 -4.89 23.61
CA ARG A 58 1.11 -4.80 22.14
C ARG A 58 -0.15 -5.15 21.38
N THR A 59 -0.92 -6.08 21.94
CA THR A 59 -2.16 -6.58 21.32
C THR A 59 -3.26 -6.60 22.36
N LEU A 60 -4.37 -5.93 22.03
CA LEU A 60 -5.62 -5.94 22.78
C LEU A 60 -6.75 -6.39 21.88
N CYS A 61 -7.41 -7.48 22.23
CA CYS A 61 -8.61 -7.98 21.56
C CYS A 61 -9.73 -8.12 22.59
N CYS A 62 -10.77 -7.26 22.51
CA CYS A 62 -11.90 -7.21 23.43
C CYS A 62 -13.24 -7.08 22.69
N ALA A 63 -13.30 -7.59 21.46
CA ALA A 63 -14.50 -7.52 20.63
C ALA A 63 -15.69 -8.32 21.21
N GLY A 64 -16.92 -7.92 20.83
CA GLY A 64 -18.14 -8.66 21.16
C GLY A 64 -18.56 -8.56 22.63
N ASN A 65 -18.17 -7.50 23.33
CA ASN A 65 -18.58 -7.22 24.71
C ASN A 65 -19.65 -6.12 24.79
N LYS A 66 -19.81 -5.52 25.94
CA LYS A 66 -20.73 -4.38 26.19
C LYS A 66 -19.96 -3.16 26.66
N LEU A 67 -18.69 -3.00 26.21
CA LEU A 67 -17.84 -1.91 26.66
C LEU A 67 -18.45 -0.56 26.33
N GLU A 68 -18.66 0.24 27.36
CA GLU A 68 -19.02 1.66 27.29
C GLU A 68 -17.78 2.54 27.51
N GLU A 69 -16.75 1.98 28.17
CA GLU A 69 -15.47 2.64 28.42
C GLU A 69 -14.30 1.68 28.15
N LEU A 70 -13.36 2.15 27.32
CA LEU A 70 -12.08 1.49 27.04
C LEU A 70 -10.95 2.51 27.17
N VAL A 71 -10.01 2.27 28.10
CA VAL A 71 -8.88 3.15 28.37
C VAL A 71 -7.59 2.46 27.90
N VAL A 72 -7.00 3.04 26.86
CA VAL A 72 -5.75 2.57 26.20
C VAL A 72 -4.70 3.66 26.11
N ASP A 73 -4.97 4.86 26.67
CA ASP A 73 -4.06 6.01 26.58
C ASP A 73 -2.67 5.71 27.11
N GLY A 74 -1.65 6.23 26.44
CA GLY A 74 -0.25 6.13 26.85
C GLY A 74 0.42 4.77 26.61
N LEU A 75 -0.26 3.79 26.00
CA LEU A 75 0.30 2.48 25.70
C LEU A 75 1.20 2.51 24.45
N ARG A 76 2.39 3.05 24.59
CA ARG A 76 3.33 3.32 23.48
C ARG A 76 3.77 2.10 22.67
N ASN A 77 3.58 0.89 23.22
CA ASN A 77 3.90 -0.36 22.55
C ASN A 77 2.69 -1.00 21.85
N LEU A 78 1.48 -0.43 22.02
CA LEU A 78 0.24 -1.01 21.51
C LEU A 78 0.17 -0.85 19.98
N SER A 79 0.23 -1.98 19.29
CA SER A 79 0.24 -2.03 17.83
C SER A 79 -1.08 -2.50 17.22
N ARG A 80 -1.90 -3.21 17.99
CA ARG A 80 -3.20 -3.73 17.54
C ARG A 80 -4.26 -3.55 18.61
N VAL A 81 -5.38 -2.96 18.24
CA VAL A 81 -6.61 -2.88 19.05
C VAL A 81 -7.76 -3.46 18.25
N ASP A 82 -8.44 -4.43 18.82
CA ASP A 82 -9.74 -4.92 18.35
C ASP A 82 -10.77 -4.74 19.47
N CYS A 83 -11.61 -3.72 19.32
CA CYS A 83 -12.72 -3.41 20.20
C CYS A 83 -14.06 -3.42 19.46
N ALA A 84 -14.15 -4.16 18.34
CA ALA A 84 -15.34 -4.25 17.52
C ALA A 84 -16.56 -4.79 18.32
N ALA A 85 -17.77 -4.45 17.87
CA ALA A 85 -19.02 -4.93 18.45
C ALA A 85 -19.10 -4.68 19.98
N ASN A 86 -19.03 -3.41 20.36
CA ASN A 86 -19.18 -2.92 21.72
C ASN A 86 -20.18 -1.73 21.75
N ASN A 87 -20.24 -0.99 22.85
CA ASN A 87 -21.13 0.18 23.01
C ASN A 87 -20.34 1.49 23.16
N LEU A 88 -19.11 1.55 22.65
CA LEU A 88 -18.23 2.71 22.82
C LEU A 88 -18.79 3.94 22.10
N GLU A 89 -18.97 5.03 22.82
CA GLU A 89 -19.32 6.36 22.28
C GLU A 89 -18.07 7.21 22.04
N LYS A 90 -16.97 6.88 22.72
CA LYS A 90 -15.67 7.54 22.61
C LYS A 90 -14.54 6.51 22.67
N LEU A 91 -13.47 6.79 21.95
CA LEU A 91 -12.23 6.02 22.01
C LEU A 91 -11.06 7.01 21.92
N ASP A 92 -10.32 7.14 23.02
CA ASP A 92 -9.14 7.98 23.08
C ASP A 92 -7.93 7.18 22.58
N LEU A 93 -7.22 7.73 21.59
CA LEU A 93 -6.07 7.09 20.92
C LEU A 93 -4.78 7.87 21.15
N GLN A 94 -4.73 8.73 22.16
CA GLN A 94 -3.55 9.54 22.45
C GLN A 94 -2.35 8.68 22.86
N ASN A 95 -1.15 9.12 22.46
CA ASN A 95 0.12 8.48 22.79
C ASN A 95 0.24 7.01 22.34
N LEU A 96 -0.32 6.67 21.15
CA LEU A 96 -0.23 5.34 20.53
C LEU A 96 0.60 5.37 19.23
N PRO A 97 1.89 5.75 19.26
CA PRO A 97 2.67 6.05 18.05
C PRO A 97 2.94 4.84 17.15
N VAL A 98 2.82 3.62 17.68
CA VAL A 98 3.06 2.37 16.94
C VAL A 98 1.78 1.59 16.62
N LEU A 99 0.61 2.19 16.89
CA LEU A 99 -0.67 1.58 16.53
C LEU A 99 -0.74 1.42 15.00
N THR A 100 -0.89 0.18 14.54
CA THR A 100 -0.94 -0.15 13.10
C THR A 100 -2.30 -0.66 12.66
N PHE A 101 -3.04 -1.32 13.56
CA PHE A 101 -4.36 -1.91 13.27
C PHE A 101 -5.38 -1.49 14.32
N LEU A 102 -6.45 -0.84 13.88
CA LEU A 102 -7.59 -0.48 14.72
C LEU A 102 -8.86 -1.09 14.14
N LEU A 103 -9.51 -1.99 14.88
CA LEU A 103 -10.80 -2.57 14.55
C LEU A 103 -11.82 -2.08 15.60
N CYS A 104 -12.65 -1.12 15.23
CA CYS A 104 -13.64 -0.51 16.13
C CYS A 104 -15.07 -0.49 15.52
N ARG A 105 -15.32 -1.31 14.49
CA ARG A 105 -16.64 -1.43 13.85
C ARG A 105 -17.73 -1.83 14.81
N ASN A 106 -18.98 -1.52 14.46
CA ASN A 106 -20.17 -1.85 15.27
C ASN A 106 -20.06 -1.29 16.70
N ASN A 107 -19.84 0.01 16.82
CA ASN A 107 -19.86 0.80 18.05
C ASN A 107 -20.79 2.00 17.89
N ARG A 108 -20.68 3.00 18.77
CA ARG A 108 -21.44 4.27 18.73
C ARG A 108 -20.53 5.48 18.62
N LEU A 109 -19.33 5.29 18.02
CA LEU A 109 -18.34 6.34 17.87
C LEU A 109 -18.84 7.42 16.92
N CYS A 110 -18.68 8.68 17.29
CA CYS A 110 -19.01 9.82 16.42
C CYS A 110 -17.77 10.54 15.86
N ASN A 111 -16.60 10.29 16.43
CA ASN A 111 -15.32 10.79 15.93
C ASN A 111 -14.17 9.88 16.36
N LEU A 112 -13.03 10.00 15.66
CA LEU A 112 -11.74 9.44 16.01
C LEU A 112 -10.67 10.49 15.71
N ASP A 113 -9.67 10.61 16.59
CA ASP A 113 -8.52 11.50 16.42
C ASP A 113 -7.26 10.67 16.25
N PHE A 114 -6.59 10.83 15.10
CA PHE A 114 -5.36 10.12 14.75
C PHE A 114 -4.09 10.98 14.84
N SER A 115 -4.18 12.17 15.44
CA SER A 115 -3.04 13.11 15.54
C SER A 115 -1.81 12.49 16.20
N GLU A 116 -2.00 11.50 17.09
CA GLU A 116 -0.93 10.82 17.82
C GLU A 116 -0.78 9.32 17.47
N THR A 117 -1.34 8.91 16.31
CA THR A 117 -1.23 7.54 15.77
C THR A 117 -0.62 7.49 14.36
N PRO A 118 0.57 8.09 14.13
CA PRO A 118 1.15 8.18 12.79
C PRO A 118 1.48 6.84 12.14
N GLY A 119 1.58 5.78 12.95
CA GLY A 119 1.86 4.40 12.49
C GLY A 119 0.66 3.65 11.93
N LEU A 120 -0.56 4.24 11.97
CA LEU A 120 -1.78 3.54 11.58
C LEU A 120 -1.78 3.18 10.09
N LYS A 121 -1.96 1.88 9.79
CA LYS A 121 -1.98 1.34 8.43
C LYS A 121 -3.36 0.86 8.00
N SER A 122 -4.18 0.45 8.97
CA SER A 122 -5.48 -0.15 8.69
C SER A 122 -6.48 0.20 9.78
N ILE A 123 -7.64 0.66 9.36
CA ILE A 123 -8.77 0.94 10.26
C ILE A 123 -10.04 0.27 9.73
N ASP A 124 -10.78 -0.37 10.63
CA ASP A 124 -12.17 -0.77 10.43
C ASP A 124 -13.06 -0.03 11.42
N CYS A 125 -13.71 1.03 10.95
CA CYS A 125 -14.65 1.84 11.73
C CYS A 125 -16.10 1.73 11.21
N ALA A 126 -16.41 0.69 10.43
CA ALA A 126 -17.73 0.47 9.87
C ALA A 126 -18.84 0.42 10.92
N ASN A 127 -20.05 0.81 10.53
CA ASN A 127 -21.23 0.82 11.41
C ASN A 127 -20.98 1.58 12.72
N ASN A 128 -20.70 2.86 12.59
CA ASN A 128 -20.60 3.84 13.68
C ASN A 128 -21.45 5.08 13.32
N GLY A 129 -21.22 6.19 14.00
CA GLY A 129 -21.83 7.49 13.68
C GLY A 129 -20.81 8.53 13.25
N ILE A 130 -19.70 8.12 12.61
CA ILE A 130 -18.59 8.99 12.27
C ILE A 130 -18.92 9.76 11.01
N SER A 131 -19.00 11.08 11.09
CA SER A 131 -19.29 11.95 9.95
C SER A 131 -18.02 12.49 9.26
N ALA A 132 -16.87 12.48 9.96
CA ALA A 132 -15.59 12.92 9.41
C ALA A 132 -14.44 12.12 9.98
N LEU A 133 -13.44 11.83 9.14
CA LEU A 133 -12.24 11.07 9.49
C LEU A 133 -11.02 11.75 8.88
N ASP A 134 -10.13 12.29 9.70
CA ASP A 134 -8.87 12.86 9.24
C ASP A 134 -7.74 11.84 9.37
N VAL A 135 -7.29 11.26 8.25
CA VAL A 135 -6.19 10.31 8.22
C VAL A 135 -4.88 10.89 7.69
N ARG A 136 -4.79 12.22 7.49
CA ARG A 136 -3.56 12.89 7.05
C ARG A 136 -2.37 12.64 7.97
N PRO A 137 -2.53 12.54 9.31
CA PRO A 137 -1.43 12.16 10.20
C PRO A 137 -0.87 10.74 9.96
N CYS A 138 -1.66 9.84 9.34
CA CYS A 138 -1.32 8.44 9.14
C CYS A 138 -0.68 8.24 7.77
N GLY A 139 0.60 8.62 7.60
CA GLY A 139 1.28 8.65 6.30
C GLY A 139 1.28 7.31 5.53
N ASP A 140 1.26 6.20 6.24
CA ASP A 140 1.30 4.84 5.66
C ASP A 140 -0.07 4.14 5.66
N ILE A 141 -1.18 4.88 5.78
CA ILE A 141 -2.53 4.27 5.75
C ILE A 141 -2.78 3.56 4.42
N THR A 142 -3.20 2.30 4.50
CA THR A 142 -3.42 1.45 3.31
C THR A 142 -4.85 0.99 3.15
N MET A 143 -5.62 0.89 4.24
CA MET A 143 -6.97 0.34 4.22
C MET A 143 -7.89 1.06 5.19
N ILE A 144 -9.09 1.43 4.73
CA ILE A 144 -10.16 2.07 5.52
C ILE A 144 -11.47 1.35 5.21
N TRP A 145 -12.05 0.67 6.21
CA TRP A 145 -13.40 0.15 6.15
C TRP A 145 -14.32 1.08 6.94
N CYS A 146 -15.28 1.69 6.28
CA CYS A 146 -16.11 2.74 6.84
C CYS A 146 -17.61 2.65 6.45
N GLU A 147 -18.07 1.52 5.92
CA GLU A 147 -19.48 1.29 5.58
C GLU A 147 -20.39 1.56 6.77
N GLY A 148 -21.61 2.03 6.53
CA GLY A 148 -22.59 2.33 7.58
C GLY A 148 -22.26 3.58 8.40
N ASN A 149 -21.46 4.51 7.85
CA ASN A 149 -21.23 5.87 8.37
C ASN A 149 -21.73 6.88 7.32
N ALA A 150 -23.02 7.13 7.29
CA ALA A 150 -23.67 7.91 6.24
C ALA A 150 -23.06 9.30 6.02
N GLY A 151 -22.74 9.63 4.76
CA GLY A 151 -22.21 10.93 4.37
C GLY A 151 -20.81 11.23 4.92
N MET A 152 -20.03 10.20 5.22
CA MET A 152 -18.69 10.35 5.80
C MET A 152 -17.76 11.15 4.91
N ARG A 153 -16.99 12.06 5.50
CA ARG A 153 -15.94 12.83 4.84
C ARG A 153 -14.57 12.30 5.30
N ILE A 154 -13.70 11.93 4.37
CA ILE A 154 -12.35 11.44 4.69
C ILE A 154 -11.33 12.46 4.20
N SER A 155 -10.55 13.04 5.13
CA SER A 155 -9.47 13.96 4.79
C SER A 155 -8.18 13.20 4.60
N LEU A 156 -7.56 13.38 3.43
CA LEU A 156 -6.33 12.72 2.96
C LEU A 156 -5.26 13.77 2.60
N ASP A 157 -3.98 13.41 2.71
CA ASP A 157 -2.92 14.07 1.93
C ASP A 157 -2.89 13.46 0.52
N TRP A 158 -2.53 14.24 -0.49
CA TRP A 158 -2.53 13.78 -1.89
C TRP A 158 -1.68 12.53 -2.14
N ARG A 159 -0.68 12.26 -1.29
CA ARG A 159 0.17 11.06 -1.40
C ARG A 159 -0.50 9.79 -0.88
N GLN A 160 -1.55 9.93 -0.09
CA GLN A 160 -2.24 8.80 0.51
C GLN A 160 -3.23 8.20 -0.50
N ALA A 161 -3.10 6.91 -0.76
CA ALA A 161 -3.98 6.16 -1.66
C ALA A 161 -4.48 4.87 -0.99
N PRO A 162 -5.21 4.98 0.15
CA PRO A 162 -5.76 3.80 0.80
C PRO A 162 -6.84 3.14 -0.04
N GLY A 163 -6.98 1.82 0.10
CA GLY A 163 -8.21 1.13 -0.28
C GLY A 163 -9.32 1.57 0.66
N ILE A 164 -10.37 2.20 0.12
CA ILE A 164 -11.53 2.67 0.90
C ILE A 164 -12.71 1.76 0.58
N PHE A 165 -13.30 1.18 1.62
CA PHE A 165 -14.49 0.34 1.59
C PHE A 165 -15.57 1.03 2.40
N GLY A 166 -16.42 1.78 1.73
CA GLY A 166 -17.46 2.63 2.32
C GLY A 166 -18.71 2.65 1.47
N ASP A 167 -19.70 3.41 1.93
CA ASP A 167 -20.93 3.66 1.20
C ASP A 167 -20.67 4.60 0.00
N ASP A 168 -21.58 4.62 -0.98
CA ASP A 168 -21.43 5.43 -2.22
C ASP A 168 -21.42 6.95 -1.94
N ASP A 169 -21.84 7.38 -0.76
CA ASP A 169 -21.90 8.79 -0.35
C ASP A 169 -20.63 9.27 0.41
N VAL A 170 -19.59 8.45 0.50
CA VAL A 170 -18.31 8.86 1.09
C VAL A 170 -17.66 9.95 0.25
N VAL A 171 -17.31 11.06 0.89
CA VAL A 171 -16.67 12.21 0.25
C VAL A 171 -15.19 12.27 0.62
N LEU A 172 -14.31 12.31 -0.37
CA LEU A 172 -12.86 12.51 -0.16
C LEU A 172 -12.49 13.99 -0.21
N GLU A 173 -11.78 14.46 0.81
CA GLU A 173 -11.19 15.80 0.90
C GLU A 173 -9.69 15.67 0.87
N VAL A 174 -9.07 15.98 -0.27
CA VAL A 174 -7.64 15.73 -0.49
C VAL A 174 -6.84 17.03 -0.38
N ALA A 175 -6.03 17.13 0.66
CA ALA A 175 -5.16 18.27 0.86
C ALA A 175 -3.98 18.26 -0.11
N GLY A 176 -3.71 19.42 -0.75
CA GLY A 176 -2.62 19.56 -1.73
C GLY A 176 -2.90 18.88 -3.06
N ASP A 177 -4.17 18.52 -3.32
CA ASP A 177 -4.59 18.00 -4.61
C ASP A 177 -4.72 19.14 -5.61
N GLU A 178 -3.82 19.14 -6.58
CA GLU A 178 -3.77 20.11 -7.68
C GLU A 178 -3.75 19.33 -8.99
N ASN A 179 -4.40 19.89 -10.02
CA ASN A 179 -4.26 19.32 -11.36
C ASN A 179 -2.80 19.40 -11.81
N LEU A 180 -2.28 18.29 -12.28
CA LEU A 180 -0.92 18.20 -12.79
C LEU A 180 -0.79 18.95 -14.12
N VAL A 181 0.40 19.45 -14.38
CA VAL A 181 0.74 20.05 -15.68
C VAL A 181 1.57 19.03 -16.44
N PHE A 182 0.91 18.32 -17.33
CA PHE A 182 1.56 17.36 -18.21
C PHE A 182 2.36 18.07 -19.29
N ALA A 183 3.62 17.69 -19.47
CA ALA A 183 4.46 18.15 -20.57
C ALA A 183 4.01 17.50 -21.89
N ASP A 184 3.46 16.29 -21.80
CA ASP A 184 2.93 15.52 -22.91
C ASP A 184 1.42 15.29 -22.75
N ALA A 185 0.63 16.04 -23.50
CA ALA A 185 -0.83 15.94 -23.47
C ALA A 185 -1.36 14.54 -23.86
N ALA A 186 -0.59 13.76 -24.63
CA ALA A 186 -0.98 12.40 -24.98
C ALA A 186 -0.91 11.45 -23.79
N VAL A 187 0.02 11.68 -22.84
CA VAL A 187 0.10 10.94 -21.58
C VAL A 187 -1.13 11.23 -20.73
N GLU A 188 -1.47 12.52 -20.52
CA GLU A 188 -2.66 12.90 -19.74
C GLU A 188 -3.93 12.29 -20.34
N ALA A 189 -4.11 12.41 -21.65
CA ALA A 189 -5.25 11.83 -22.37
C ALA A 189 -5.34 10.29 -22.22
N ALA A 190 -4.20 9.60 -22.27
CA ALA A 190 -4.17 8.15 -22.07
C ALA A 190 -4.56 7.73 -20.65
N LEU A 191 -4.20 8.50 -19.64
CA LEU A 191 -4.60 8.27 -18.25
C LEU A 191 -6.09 8.54 -18.04
N ALA A 192 -6.62 9.66 -18.57
CA ALA A 192 -8.04 10.00 -18.49
C ALA A 192 -8.92 8.94 -19.19
N ALA A 193 -8.51 8.48 -20.37
CA ALA A 193 -9.21 7.42 -21.11
C ALA A 193 -9.28 6.08 -20.35
N ARG A 194 -8.40 5.86 -19.36
CA ARG A 194 -8.36 4.67 -18.49
C ARG A 194 -9.08 4.84 -17.16
N ASN A 195 -9.93 5.87 -17.05
CA ASN A 195 -10.73 6.18 -15.88
C ASN A 195 -9.89 6.51 -14.63
N PHE A 196 -8.71 7.12 -14.82
CA PHE A 196 -7.93 7.69 -13.71
C PHE A 196 -8.40 9.11 -13.36
N ASP A 197 -9.03 9.84 -14.25
CA ASP A 197 -9.80 11.06 -13.96
C ASP A 197 -11.09 10.66 -13.22
N LYS A 198 -11.02 10.69 -11.88
CA LYS A 198 -12.10 10.24 -11.00
C LYS A 198 -13.14 11.32 -10.75
N ASN A 199 -12.74 12.58 -10.81
CA ASN A 199 -13.62 13.71 -10.60
C ASN A 199 -14.34 14.15 -11.89
N GLY A 200 -13.88 13.65 -13.06
CA GLY A 200 -14.51 13.91 -14.38
C GLY A 200 -14.27 15.32 -14.92
N ASP A 201 -13.21 16.01 -14.47
CA ASP A 201 -12.91 17.38 -14.91
C ASP A 201 -12.06 17.43 -16.20
N GLY A 202 -11.68 16.28 -16.73
CA GLY A 202 -10.86 16.10 -17.95
C GLY A 202 -9.36 16.27 -17.71
N ARG A 203 -8.92 16.38 -16.45
CA ARG A 203 -7.52 16.55 -16.03
C ARG A 203 -7.13 15.40 -15.12
N ILE A 204 -5.84 15.29 -14.86
CA ILE A 204 -5.32 14.36 -13.84
C ILE A 204 -4.70 15.18 -12.71
N SER A 205 -5.27 15.06 -11.53
CA SER A 205 -4.75 15.67 -10.31
C SER A 205 -3.59 14.85 -9.71
N ARG A 206 -2.89 15.42 -8.74
CA ARG A 206 -1.85 14.70 -7.99
C ARG A 206 -2.39 13.46 -7.30
N HIS A 207 -3.57 13.57 -6.69
CA HIS A 207 -4.19 12.46 -5.98
C HIS A 207 -4.62 11.35 -6.94
N GLU A 208 -5.19 11.69 -8.08
CA GLU A 208 -5.57 10.71 -9.09
C GLU A 208 -4.36 9.96 -9.65
N ALA A 209 -3.22 10.66 -9.85
CA ALA A 209 -1.98 10.03 -10.31
C ALA A 209 -1.43 8.97 -9.35
N VAL A 210 -1.66 9.07 -8.01
CA VAL A 210 -1.18 8.06 -7.06
C VAL A 210 -1.93 6.74 -7.13
N TYR A 211 -3.12 6.70 -7.75
CA TYR A 211 -3.87 5.47 -8.02
C TYR A 211 -3.40 4.76 -9.28
N VAL A 212 -2.57 5.38 -10.11
CA VAL A 212 -2.00 4.74 -11.28
C VAL A 212 -0.91 3.77 -10.84
N ARG A 213 -1.29 2.52 -10.63
CA ARG A 213 -0.42 1.44 -10.18
C ARG A 213 0.02 0.53 -11.32
N GLU A 214 -0.84 0.40 -12.32
CA GLU A 214 -0.69 -0.51 -13.45
C GLU A 214 -1.13 0.18 -14.74
N LEU A 215 -0.34 0.03 -15.78
CA LEU A 215 -0.65 0.44 -17.15
C LEU A 215 -0.51 -0.78 -18.05
N PHE A 216 -1.63 -1.40 -18.40
CA PHE A 216 -1.70 -2.55 -19.30
C PHE A 216 -1.94 -2.13 -20.74
N ASP A 217 -1.23 -2.72 -21.70
CA ASP A 217 -1.40 -2.53 -23.15
C ASP A 217 -1.66 -1.06 -23.53
N THR A 218 -0.86 -0.14 -22.96
CA THR A 218 -1.05 1.30 -23.19
C THR A 218 -0.48 1.68 -24.53
N ASP A 219 -1.32 2.12 -25.46
CA ASP A 219 -0.86 2.68 -26.74
C ASP A 219 -0.10 3.99 -26.48
N CYS A 220 1.20 3.94 -26.75
CA CYS A 220 2.11 5.06 -26.61
C CYS A 220 2.53 5.70 -27.94
N SER A 221 1.83 5.42 -29.02
CA SER A 221 2.16 5.92 -30.37
C SER A 221 2.23 7.45 -30.41
N GLY A 222 1.37 8.12 -29.63
CA GLY A 222 1.32 9.57 -29.51
C GLY A 222 2.31 10.16 -28.51
N PHE A 223 2.96 9.37 -27.63
CA PHE A 223 3.84 9.88 -26.58
C PHE A 223 5.15 10.40 -27.19
N GLU A 224 5.56 11.59 -26.77
CA GLU A 224 6.83 12.21 -27.13
C GLU A 224 7.88 12.03 -26.01
N SER A 225 7.42 11.91 -24.75
CA SER A 225 8.24 11.80 -23.56
C SER A 225 7.55 10.97 -22.48
N LEU A 226 8.33 10.37 -21.58
CA LEU A 226 7.83 9.74 -20.35
C LEU A 226 8.18 10.55 -19.09
N SER A 227 8.51 11.85 -19.21
CA SER A 227 8.84 12.71 -18.06
C SER A 227 7.69 12.78 -17.05
N ASP A 228 6.46 12.79 -17.56
CA ASP A 228 5.24 12.88 -16.75
C ASP A 228 4.97 11.62 -15.91
N PHE A 229 5.62 10.50 -16.26
CA PHE A 229 5.57 9.29 -15.42
C PHE A 229 6.25 9.51 -14.05
N SER A 230 6.98 10.61 -13.86
CA SER A 230 7.48 11.06 -12.55
C SER A 230 6.34 11.33 -11.55
N TYR A 231 5.14 11.62 -12.03
CA TYR A 231 3.94 11.78 -11.21
C TYR A 231 3.36 10.44 -10.74
N LEU A 232 3.64 9.34 -11.43
CA LEU A 232 3.07 8.01 -11.19
C LEU A 232 3.91 7.25 -10.14
N ILE A 233 3.97 7.80 -8.94
CA ILE A 233 4.88 7.35 -7.86
C ILE A 233 4.62 5.92 -7.38
N ASN A 234 3.42 5.38 -7.62
CA ASN A 234 3.01 4.03 -7.22
C ASN A 234 2.99 3.05 -8.40
N LEU A 235 3.45 3.46 -9.58
CA LEU A 235 3.46 2.59 -10.75
C LEU A 235 4.43 1.43 -10.55
N TYR A 236 3.91 0.20 -10.57
CA TYR A 236 4.72 -1.01 -10.44
C TYR A 236 4.62 -1.93 -11.67
N TRP A 237 3.61 -1.77 -12.51
CA TRP A 237 3.40 -2.50 -13.75
C TRP A 237 3.21 -1.55 -14.93
N CYS A 238 4.11 -1.61 -15.91
CA CYS A 238 4.09 -0.72 -17.06
C CYS A 238 4.20 -1.50 -18.38
N GLU A 239 3.15 -1.48 -19.17
CA GLU A 239 3.12 -2.03 -20.53
C GLU A 239 2.82 -0.92 -21.53
N LEU A 240 3.79 -0.62 -22.38
CA LEU A 240 3.68 0.36 -23.44
C LEU A 240 3.80 -0.33 -24.81
N VAL A 241 2.83 -0.10 -25.64
CA VAL A 241 2.75 -0.70 -26.97
C VAL A 241 2.63 0.40 -28.03
N CYS A 242 3.42 0.31 -29.07
CA CYS A 242 3.24 1.15 -30.24
C CYS A 242 2.63 0.31 -31.36
N ALA A 243 1.40 0.62 -31.77
CA ALA A 243 0.69 -0.13 -32.81
C ALA A 243 1.41 -0.02 -34.17
N ASP A 244 1.92 1.17 -34.51
CA ASP A 244 2.75 1.43 -35.69
C ASP A 244 4.08 2.05 -35.26
N LYS A 245 5.14 1.25 -35.27
CA LYS A 245 6.50 1.68 -34.90
C LYS A 245 6.99 2.86 -35.73
N GLY A 246 6.62 2.95 -36.99
CA GLY A 246 6.99 4.06 -37.87
C GLY A 246 6.37 5.40 -37.47
N ALA A 247 5.17 5.35 -36.93
CA ALA A 247 4.41 6.52 -36.45
C ALA A 247 4.70 6.86 -34.98
N CYS A 248 5.35 5.96 -34.22
CA CYS A 248 5.67 6.18 -32.82
C CYS A 248 6.58 7.40 -32.66
N LYS A 249 6.24 8.29 -31.75
CA LYS A 249 7.02 9.50 -31.46
C LYS A 249 8.04 9.30 -30.36
N LEU A 250 7.83 8.37 -29.45
CA LEU A 250 8.71 8.07 -28.33
C LEU A 250 10.03 7.47 -28.85
N ARG A 251 11.15 8.18 -28.68
CA ARG A 251 12.47 7.80 -29.18
C ARG A 251 13.47 7.39 -28.10
N SER A 252 13.21 7.74 -26.85
CA SER A 252 14.06 7.46 -25.70
C SER A 252 13.22 7.22 -24.45
N LEU A 253 13.75 6.41 -23.54
CA LEU A 253 13.21 6.22 -22.18
C LEU A 253 13.97 7.05 -21.13
N ASP A 254 14.91 7.91 -21.53
CA ASP A 254 15.74 8.69 -20.60
C ASP A 254 14.92 9.61 -19.69
N SER A 255 13.78 10.07 -20.19
CA SER A 255 12.83 10.88 -19.44
C SER A 255 11.99 10.08 -18.42
N PHE A 256 11.93 8.75 -18.55
CA PHE A 256 11.20 7.92 -17.59
C PHE A 256 11.93 7.97 -16.24
N ALA A 257 11.26 8.50 -15.23
CA ALA A 257 11.83 8.72 -13.91
C ALA A 257 12.30 7.41 -13.26
N ARG A 258 13.29 7.49 -12.36
CA ARG A 258 13.66 6.36 -11.51
C ARG A 258 12.44 5.89 -10.72
N ASN A 259 12.16 4.59 -10.76
CA ASN A 259 11.05 4.00 -10.01
C ASN A 259 11.52 2.71 -9.31
N GLY A 260 11.62 2.78 -7.98
CA GLY A 260 12.03 1.65 -7.14
C GLY A 260 10.95 0.60 -6.94
N LEU A 261 9.70 0.86 -7.36
CA LEU A 261 8.56 -0.05 -7.24
C LEU A 261 8.29 -0.82 -8.52
N LEU A 262 8.82 -0.35 -9.66
CA LEU A 262 8.54 -0.95 -10.96
C LEU A 262 9.13 -2.37 -11.02
N TYR A 263 8.24 -3.38 -11.04
CA TYR A 263 8.66 -4.77 -11.13
C TYR A 263 8.33 -5.43 -12.48
N ASN A 264 7.40 -4.84 -13.28
CA ASN A 264 7.16 -5.23 -14.67
C ASN A 264 7.38 -4.06 -15.61
N LEU A 265 8.18 -4.27 -16.64
CA LEU A 265 8.38 -3.35 -17.76
C LEU A 265 8.25 -4.12 -19.08
N ASP A 266 7.15 -3.90 -19.79
CA ASP A 266 6.85 -4.49 -21.08
C ASP A 266 6.77 -3.40 -22.16
N LEU A 267 7.72 -3.40 -23.08
CA LEU A 267 7.84 -2.44 -24.16
C LEU A 267 7.75 -3.18 -25.49
N ARG A 268 6.75 -2.85 -26.30
CA ARG A 268 6.50 -3.51 -27.58
C ARG A 268 6.47 -2.56 -28.74
N ASN A 269 7.25 -2.84 -29.77
CA ASN A 269 7.35 -2.10 -31.03
C ASN A 269 7.75 -0.62 -30.86
N LEU A 270 8.60 -0.31 -29.87
CA LEU A 270 9.08 1.05 -29.66
C LEU A 270 10.39 1.30 -30.42
N PRO A 271 10.52 2.45 -31.11
CA PRO A 271 11.75 2.83 -31.80
C PRO A 271 12.79 3.44 -30.83
N VAL A 272 13.02 2.79 -29.72
CA VAL A 272 14.00 3.21 -28.69
C VAL A 272 15.30 2.45 -28.92
N ALA A 273 16.41 3.19 -29.01
CA ALA A 273 17.72 2.64 -29.34
C ALA A 273 18.55 2.24 -28.11
N ALA A 274 18.23 2.75 -26.95
CA ALA A 274 18.89 2.45 -25.69
C ALA A 274 17.95 2.50 -24.51
N VAL A 275 18.24 1.72 -23.47
CA VAL A 275 17.53 1.73 -22.21
C VAL A 275 18.49 1.47 -21.06
N ASP A 276 18.39 2.28 -20.01
CA ASP A 276 19.11 2.09 -18.74
C ASP A 276 18.20 1.44 -17.70
N LEU A 277 18.23 0.11 -17.62
CA LEU A 277 17.43 -0.65 -16.68
C LEU A 277 17.95 -0.56 -15.23
N SER A 278 19.16 -0.05 -14.98
CA SER A 278 19.68 0.14 -13.62
C SER A 278 18.85 1.12 -12.78
N ARG A 279 18.03 1.91 -13.44
CA ARG A 279 17.09 2.87 -12.82
C ARG A 279 15.89 2.19 -12.14
N TYR A 280 15.66 0.89 -12.40
CA TYR A 280 14.48 0.14 -11.94
C TYR A 280 14.91 -1.15 -11.21
N PRO A 281 15.52 -1.05 -10.03
CA PRO A 281 16.18 -2.19 -9.35
C PRO A 281 15.21 -3.30 -8.90
N ALA A 282 13.91 -3.01 -8.83
CA ALA A 282 12.87 -3.98 -8.44
C ALA A 282 12.37 -4.86 -9.61
N LEU A 283 12.84 -4.64 -10.84
CA LEU A 283 12.35 -5.36 -12.01
C LEU A 283 12.55 -6.88 -11.86
N LYS A 284 11.44 -7.59 -12.06
CA LYS A 284 11.35 -9.06 -12.16
C LYS A 284 11.01 -9.52 -13.56
N TYR A 285 10.20 -8.76 -14.28
CA TYR A 285 9.71 -9.08 -15.62
C TYR A 285 10.10 -7.97 -16.58
N VAL A 286 10.85 -8.32 -17.61
CA VAL A 286 11.26 -7.40 -18.65
C VAL A 286 10.90 -7.99 -20.00
N ARG A 287 10.13 -7.25 -20.80
CA ARG A 287 9.90 -7.53 -22.22
C ARG A 287 10.29 -6.32 -23.05
N MET A 288 11.08 -6.56 -24.10
CA MET A 288 11.52 -5.55 -25.05
C MET A 288 11.40 -6.07 -26.49
N SER A 289 10.16 -6.49 -26.83
CA SER A 289 9.88 -7.11 -28.11
C SER A 289 9.71 -6.08 -29.24
N GLY A 290 10.39 -6.25 -30.33
CA GLY A 290 10.30 -5.36 -31.49
C GLY A 290 10.91 -3.96 -31.27
N CYS A 291 11.70 -3.74 -30.23
CA CYS A 291 12.40 -2.47 -29.98
C CYS A 291 13.69 -2.35 -30.81
N ASP A 292 14.23 -1.11 -30.93
CA ASP A 292 15.47 -0.84 -31.70
C ASP A 292 16.74 -0.83 -30.83
N VAL A 293 16.69 -1.44 -29.65
CA VAL A 293 17.82 -1.58 -28.75
C VAL A 293 18.86 -2.54 -29.35
N GLU A 294 20.11 -2.11 -29.48
CA GLU A 294 21.21 -2.99 -29.99
C GLU A 294 21.83 -3.84 -28.88
N GLU A 295 21.96 -3.31 -27.70
CA GLU A 295 22.51 -3.98 -26.52
C GLU A 295 21.63 -3.78 -25.31
N LEU A 296 21.36 -4.83 -24.55
CA LEU A 296 20.53 -4.79 -23.36
C LEU A 296 21.33 -5.26 -22.15
N ASP A 297 21.47 -4.40 -21.16
CA ASP A 297 22.17 -4.73 -19.92
C ASP A 297 21.17 -5.02 -18.78
N VAL A 298 21.07 -6.28 -18.40
CA VAL A 298 20.27 -6.74 -17.26
C VAL A 298 21.12 -7.13 -16.04
N SER A 299 22.44 -6.93 -16.09
CA SER A 299 23.40 -7.39 -15.07
C SER A 299 23.11 -6.79 -13.68
N GLY A 300 22.56 -5.56 -13.63
CA GLY A 300 22.17 -4.88 -12.39
C GLY A 300 20.86 -5.37 -11.75
N LEU A 301 20.05 -6.16 -12.46
CA LEU A 301 18.72 -6.56 -12.03
C LEU A 301 18.77 -7.83 -11.16
N GLN A 302 18.94 -7.66 -9.86
CA GLN A 302 19.10 -8.79 -8.93
C GLN A 302 17.85 -9.66 -8.75
N TYR A 303 16.66 -9.14 -9.07
CA TYR A 303 15.37 -9.84 -8.91
C TYR A 303 14.80 -10.34 -10.24
N LEU A 304 15.52 -10.19 -11.36
CA LEU A 304 15.00 -10.56 -12.67
C LEU A 304 14.67 -12.07 -12.74
N GLU A 305 13.43 -12.37 -13.11
CA GLU A 305 12.87 -13.73 -13.23
C GLU A 305 12.47 -14.07 -14.67
N SER A 306 12.13 -13.05 -15.48
CA SER A 306 11.72 -13.25 -16.87
C SER A 306 12.29 -12.18 -17.78
N LEU A 307 12.82 -12.62 -18.92
CA LEU A 307 13.32 -11.74 -19.99
C LEU A 307 12.79 -12.21 -21.35
N VAL A 308 12.10 -11.34 -22.06
CA VAL A 308 11.56 -11.59 -23.39
C VAL A 308 12.03 -10.49 -24.35
N CYS A 309 12.76 -10.88 -25.40
CA CYS A 309 13.22 -10.00 -26.44
C CYS A 309 13.02 -10.68 -27.80
N ASP A 310 11.80 -11.14 -28.05
CA ASP A 310 11.42 -11.71 -29.33
C ASP A 310 11.11 -10.63 -30.38
N ASN A 311 11.15 -10.97 -31.65
CA ASN A 311 10.95 -10.05 -32.75
C ASN A 311 11.86 -8.80 -32.69
N SER A 312 13.11 -8.96 -32.23
CA SER A 312 14.06 -7.90 -31.96
C SER A 312 15.27 -7.99 -32.90
N PRO A 313 15.08 -7.71 -34.22
CA PRO A 313 16.13 -7.95 -35.23
C PRO A 313 17.37 -7.08 -35.07
N VAL A 314 17.25 -5.99 -34.30
CA VAL A 314 18.36 -5.03 -34.04
C VAL A 314 19.17 -5.44 -32.83
N LEU A 315 18.60 -6.17 -31.87
CA LEU A 315 19.27 -6.57 -30.64
C LEU A 315 20.38 -7.62 -30.91
N LYS A 316 21.60 -7.26 -30.61
CA LYS A 316 22.80 -8.09 -30.85
C LYS A 316 23.27 -8.82 -29.60
N THR A 317 23.20 -8.16 -28.45
CA THR A 317 23.82 -8.68 -27.22
C THR A 317 22.96 -8.37 -26.00
N VAL A 318 22.83 -9.36 -25.11
CA VAL A 318 22.28 -9.20 -23.77
C VAL A 318 23.37 -9.49 -22.74
N PHE A 319 23.58 -8.56 -21.81
CA PHE A 319 24.56 -8.69 -20.74
C PHE A 319 23.89 -9.11 -19.44
N PHE A 320 24.28 -10.26 -18.93
CA PHE A 320 23.97 -10.72 -17.57
C PHE A 320 25.17 -10.46 -16.65
N ARG A 321 24.96 -10.51 -15.34
CA ARG A 321 26.03 -10.39 -14.35
C ARG A 321 27.00 -11.58 -14.49
N ASN A 322 26.46 -12.78 -14.34
CA ASN A 322 27.15 -14.06 -14.39
C ASN A 322 26.21 -15.20 -14.83
N SER A 323 26.69 -16.42 -14.91
CA SER A 323 25.90 -17.60 -15.27
C SER A 323 24.79 -17.86 -14.23
N ALA A 324 25.06 -17.67 -12.96
CA ALA A 324 24.07 -17.88 -11.90
C ALA A 324 22.86 -16.94 -12.01
N GLN A 325 23.02 -15.70 -12.50
CA GLN A 325 21.88 -14.84 -12.81
C GLN A 325 21.06 -15.41 -13.96
N TYR A 326 21.70 -15.88 -15.00
CA TYR A 326 21.04 -16.48 -16.16
C TYR A 326 20.29 -17.77 -15.79
N ASP A 327 20.93 -18.67 -15.04
CA ASP A 327 20.41 -20.00 -14.71
C ASP A 327 19.19 -19.96 -13.77
N ARG A 328 19.06 -18.91 -12.94
CA ARG A 328 17.90 -18.76 -12.07
C ARG A 328 16.64 -18.17 -12.73
N MET A 329 16.76 -17.75 -14.01
CA MET A 329 15.63 -17.18 -14.74
C MET A 329 14.56 -18.22 -14.96
N SER A 330 13.31 -17.88 -14.63
CA SER A 330 12.14 -18.75 -14.84
C SER A 330 11.72 -18.80 -16.30
N TRP A 331 11.96 -17.72 -17.04
CA TRP A 331 11.59 -17.59 -18.44
C TRP A 331 12.54 -16.73 -19.23
N ILE A 332 13.12 -17.27 -20.30
CA ILE A 332 13.95 -16.53 -21.25
C ILE A 332 13.44 -16.83 -22.67
N ASN A 333 13.12 -15.78 -23.42
CA ASN A 333 12.77 -15.88 -24.83
C ASN A 333 13.52 -14.80 -25.62
N LEU A 334 14.60 -15.21 -26.28
CA LEU A 334 15.45 -14.35 -27.11
C LEU A 334 15.49 -14.89 -28.54
N ASP A 335 15.59 -14.01 -29.52
CA ASP A 335 15.84 -14.41 -30.90
C ASP A 335 17.18 -15.14 -31.02
N LYS A 336 17.28 -16.13 -31.90
CA LYS A 336 18.45 -17.04 -32.01
C LYS A 336 19.76 -16.36 -32.35
N HIS A 337 19.74 -15.16 -32.93
CA HIS A 337 20.94 -14.41 -33.31
C HIS A 337 21.55 -13.60 -32.15
N ILE A 338 20.83 -13.47 -31.01
CA ILE A 338 21.22 -12.65 -29.87
C ILE A 338 22.34 -13.36 -29.10
N LEU A 339 23.44 -12.66 -28.85
CA LEU A 339 24.56 -13.15 -28.04
C LEU A 339 24.31 -12.88 -26.56
N ILE A 340 24.55 -13.89 -25.73
CA ILE A 340 24.56 -13.75 -24.27
C ILE A 340 26.00 -13.54 -23.81
N ARG A 341 26.23 -12.51 -22.99
CA ARG A 341 27.52 -12.20 -22.39
C ARG A 341 27.42 -12.01 -20.89
N PHE A 342 28.43 -12.40 -20.17
CA PHE A 342 28.55 -12.24 -18.72
C PHE A 342 29.59 -11.15 -18.42
N LYS A 343 29.29 -10.27 -17.48
CA LYS A 343 30.18 -9.17 -17.06
C LYS A 343 31.19 -9.60 -16.00
N GLU A 344 30.79 -10.54 -15.13
CA GLU A 344 31.65 -11.14 -14.12
C GLU A 344 32.02 -12.56 -14.57
N SER A 345 33.29 -12.93 -14.41
CA SER A 345 33.71 -14.34 -14.57
C SER A 345 33.18 -15.12 -13.36
N ASP A 346 32.59 -16.29 -13.62
CA ASP A 346 32.10 -17.22 -12.61
C ASP A 346 33.21 -17.70 -11.66
#